data_771b7568791cf37e7b3a642649ba7b2c
#
_entry.id   771b7568791cf37e7b3a642649ba7b2c
#
_cell.length_a   1.000
_cell.length_b   1.000
_cell.length_c   1.000
_cell.angle_alpha   90.00
_cell.angle_beta   90.00
_cell.angle_gamma   90.00
#
_symmetry.space_group_name_H-M   'P 1'
#
loop_
_entity.id
_entity.type
_entity.pdbx_description
1 polymer ?
#
loop_
_entity_poly.entity_id
_entity_poly.type
_entity_poly.pdbx_seq_one_letter_code
_entity_poly.pdbx_strand_id
1 'polypeptide(L)'
;MSRLRPYRAGDAWLVSLRSEQAGDRMSFYDTAEGPAMTFERQGVVIACAGLARVWEGRYLAWALFSDLAPREWVRVRQAMHRVIGDTAGRIEATAAFPAAERFLEGLGFEKEGVMRSYHNGRDHALYAQVKS
;
A
#
# COMPACT_ATOMS: atom_id res chain seq x y z
N MET A 1 -16.86 -14.17 -0.20
CA MET A 1 -17.10 -12.90 -0.88
C MET A 1 -16.28 -11.79 -0.22
N SER A 2 -15.57 -10.98 -0.98
CA SER A 2 -14.74 -9.93 -0.43
C SER A 2 -15.53 -8.62 -0.33
N ARG A 3 -15.17 -7.81 0.67
CA ARG A 3 -15.85 -6.56 0.96
C ARG A 3 -14.81 -5.48 1.25
N LEU A 4 -15.01 -4.31 0.66
CA LEU A 4 -14.23 -3.11 0.92
C LEU A 4 -14.94 -2.26 1.96
N ARG A 5 -14.18 -1.77 2.94
CA ARG A 5 -14.70 -0.83 3.94
C ARG A 5 -13.61 0.15 4.38
N PRO A 6 -13.98 1.25 5.08
CA PRO A 6 -12.97 2.14 5.65
C PRO A 6 -12.07 1.42 6.66
N TYR A 7 -10.82 1.85 6.72
CA TYR A 7 -9.86 1.33 7.67
C TYR A 7 -10.26 1.70 9.10
N ARG A 8 -10.11 0.74 10.02
CA ARG A 8 -10.30 0.96 11.46
C ARG A 8 -8.99 0.67 12.18
N ALA A 9 -8.75 1.38 13.28
CA ALA A 9 -7.57 1.15 14.10
C ALA A 9 -7.43 -0.34 14.43
N GLY A 10 -6.24 -0.86 14.28
CA GLY A 10 -5.92 -2.27 14.51
C GLY A 10 -6.04 -3.18 13.29
N ASP A 11 -6.72 -2.75 12.22
CA ASP A 11 -6.91 -3.61 11.04
C ASP A 11 -5.59 -4.11 10.45
N ALA A 12 -4.58 -3.26 10.39
CA ALA A 12 -3.27 -3.62 9.82
C ALA A 12 -2.63 -4.81 10.55
N TRP A 13 -2.93 -4.96 11.83
CA TRP A 13 -2.36 -6.02 12.66
C TRP A 13 -3.12 -7.36 12.52
N LEU A 14 -4.27 -7.33 11.85
CA LEU A 14 -5.08 -8.52 11.60
C LEU A 14 -4.73 -9.23 10.30
N VAL A 15 -3.98 -8.57 9.41
CA VAL A 15 -3.59 -9.15 8.12
C VAL A 15 -2.53 -10.23 8.34
N SER A 16 -2.78 -11.44 7.83
CA SER A 16 -1.76 -12.49 7.77
C SER A 16 -0.84 -12.20 6.59
N LEU A 17 0.31 -11.59 6.86
CA LEU A 17 1.19 -11.10 5.81
C LEU A 17 1.75 -12.23 4.94
N ARG A 18 1.86 -11.97 3.65
CA ARG A 18 2.61 -12.82 2.73
C ARG A 18 4.08 -12.84 3.15
N SER A 19 4.77 -13.92 2.81
CA SER A 19 6.18 -14.07 3.18
C SER A 19 7.05 -12.91 2.68
N GLU A 20 6.74 -12.37 1.49
CA GLU A 20 7.49 -11.24 0.92
C GLU A 20 7.35 -9.97 1.75
N GLN A 21 6.29 -9.85 2.54
CA GLN A 21 6.06 -8.71 3.42
C GLN A 21 6.39 -9.00 4.89
N ALA A 22 6.97 -10.13 5.19
CA ALA A 22 7.36 -10.44 6.56
C ALA A 22 8.31 -9.36 7.10
N GLY A 23 7.94 -8.76 8.23
CA GLY A 23 8.71 -7.66 8.83
C GLY A 23 8.40 -6.27 8.27
N ASP A 24 7.51 -6.15 7.30
CA ASP A 24 7.16 -4.85 6.71
C ASP A 24 6.12 -4.08 7.52
N ARG A 25 5.58 -4.67 8.57
CA ARG A 25 4.56 -4.03 9.38
C ARG A 25 5.15 -2.88 10.18
N MET A 26 4.54 -1.71 10.06
CA MET A 26 5.00 -0.50 10.71
C MET A 26 3.96 0.01 11.72
N SER A 27 4.37 0.90 12.63
CA SER A 27 3.52 1.35 13.71
C SER A 27 2.60 2.53 13.36
N PHE A 28 2.77 3.14 12.19
CA PHE A 28 2.08 4.38 11.87
C PHE A 28 0.65 4.22 11.34
N TYR A 29 0.22 3.01 11.01
CA TYR A 29 -1.04 2.80 10.26
C TYR A 29 -2.26 3.38 10.96
N ASP A 30 -2.35 3.26 12.27
CA ASP A 30 -3.51 3.71 13.03
C ASP A 30 -3.53 5.20 13.28
N THR A 31 -2.38 5.87 13.16
CA THR A 31 -2.24 7.30 13.45
C THR A 31 -1.95 8.12 12.20
N ALA A 32 -1.74 7.48 11.06
CA ALA A 32 -1.47 8.19 9.82
C ALA A 32 -2.68 8.99 9.37
N GLU A 33 -2.43 10.20 8.87
CA GLU A 33 -3.47 11.01 8.25
C GLU A 33 -3.53 10.70 6.76
N GLY A 34 -4.72 10.42 6.28
CA GLY A 34 -4.96 10.13 4.87
C GLY A 34 -5.99 9.04 4.70
N PRO A 35 -6.46 8.84 3.47
CA PRO A 35 -7.44 7.80 3.18
C PRO A 35 -6.83 6.41 3.34
N ALA A 36 -7.56 5.52 3.97
CA ALA A 36 -7.14 4.13 4.13
C ALA A 36 -8.36 3.22 4.08
N MET A 37 -8.15 2.00 3.62
CA MET A 37 -9.22 1.04 3.40
C MET A 37 -8.82 -0.36 3.82
N THR A 38 -9.82 -1.17 4.12
CA THR A 38 -9.64 -2.55 4.55
C THR A 38 -10.49 -3.45 3.67
N PHE A 39 -9.93 -4.60 3.30
CA PHE A 39 -10.61 -5.62 2.50
C PHE A 39 -10.83 -6.84 3.38
N GLU A 40 -12.06 -7.34 3.38
CA GLU A 40 -12.44 -8.52 4.15
C GLU A 40 -12.92 -9.61 3.20
N ARG A 41 -12.66 -10.86 3.59
CA ARG A 41 -13.26 -12.04 2.99
C ARG A 41 -13.94 -12.81 4.10
N GLN A 42 -15.27 -12.89 4.05
CA GLN A 42 -16.06 -13.61 5.07
C GLN A 42 -15.72 -13.14 6.49
N GLY A 43 -15.62 -11.83 6.68
CA GLY A 43 -15.33 -11.25 7.99
C GLY A 43 -13.87 -11.26 8.41
N VAL A 44 -12.97 -11.82 7.58
CA VAL A 44 -11.54 -11.88 7.87
C VAL A 44 -10.82 -10.77 7.10
N VAL A 45 -10.00 -9.98 7.79
CA VAL A 45 -9.21 -8.93 7.14
C VAL A 45 -8.11 -9.59 6.30
N ILE A 46 -8.13 -9.34 4.99
CA ILE A 46 -7.18 -9.93 4.04
C ILE A 46 -6.21 -8.92 3.45
N ALA A 47 -6.53 -7.64 3.52
CA ALA A 47 -5.63 -6.59 3.03
C ALA A 47 -6.01 -5.25 3.63
N CYS A 48 -5.02 -4.39 3.77
CA CYS A 48 -5.19 -2.99 4.11
C CYS A 48 -4.30 -2.16 3.20
N ALA A 49 -4.77 -0.98 2.83
CA ALA A 49 -4.00 -0.08 1.98
C ALA A 49 -4.42 1.36 2.25
N GLY A 50 -3.52 2.29 2.01
CA GLY A 50 -3.84 3.69 2.19
C GLY A 50 -2.71 4.62 1.82
N LEU A 51 -2.98 5.91 2.06
CA LEU A 51 -2.00 6.97 1.90
C LEU A 51 -1.77 7.61 3.27
N ALA A 52 -0.51 7.75 3.64
CA ALA A 52 -0.14 8.44 4.88
C ALA A 52 0.46 9.79 4.51
N ARG A 53 -0.14 10.87 4.99
CA ARG A 53 0.36 12.23 4.75
C ARG A 53 1.66 12.42 5.54
N VAL A 54 2.72 12.76 4.84
CA VAL A 54 4.02 13.07 5.46
C VAL A 54 4.05 14.54 5.85
N TRP A 55 3.70 15.41 4.89
CA TRP A 55 3.44 16.84 5.09
C TRP A 55 2.53 17.29 3.96
N GLU A 56 2.17 18.56 3.94
CA GLU A 56 1.26 19.07 2.92
C GLU A 56 1.86 18.84 1.51
N GLY A 57 1.09 18.20 0.66
CA GLY A 57 1.47 17.91 -0.72
C GLY A 57 2.33 16.66 -0.90
N ARG A 58 2.63 15.90 0.18
CA ARG A 58 3.41 14.67 0.06
C ARG A 58 2.78 13.54 0.87
N TYR A 59 2.57 12.40 0.21
CA TYR A 59 1.96 11.20 0.80
C TYR A 59 2.85 9.99 0.58
N LEU A 60 2.78 9.05 1.51
CA LEU A 60 3.39 7.73 1.39
C LEU A 60 2.27 6.72 1.18
N ALA A 61 2.29 5.99 0.06
CA ALA A 61 1.36 4.89 -0.17
C ALA A 61 1.86 3.64 0.55
N TRP A 62 0.95 2.94 1.19
CA TRP A 62 1.27 1.71 1.92
C TRP A 62 0.21 0.65 1.67
N ALA A 63 0.60 -0.61 1.76
CA ALA A 63 -0.33 -1.72 1.62
C ALA A 63 0.22 -2.96 2.30
N LEU A 64 -0.68 -3.75 2.89
CA LEU A 64 -0.39 -5.03 3.53
C LEU A 64 -1.33 -6.06 2.95
N PHE A 65 -0.81 -7.22 2.58
CA PHE A 65 -1.58 -8.27 1.92
C PHE A 65 -1.38 -9.63 2.56
N SER A 66 -2.48 -10.39 2.70
CA SER A 66 -2.43 -11.83 2.81
C SER A 66 -2.47 -12.44 1.39
N ASP A 67 -2.65 -13.74 1.27
CA ASP A 67 -2.81 -14.36 -0.05
C ASP A 67 -4.18 -13.99 -0.62
N LEU A 68 -4.17 -13.35 -1.79
CA LEU A 68 -5.37 -12.87 -2.46
C LEU A 68 -5.63 -13.67 -3.73
N ALA A 69 -6.91 -13.94 -4.00
CA ALA A 69 -7.34 -14.49 -5.28
C ALA A 69 -7.18 -13.43 -6.39
N PRO A 70 -7.05 -13.83 -7.67
CA PRO A 70 -6.86 -12.86 -8.75
C PRO A 70 -7.91 -11.75 -8.81
N ARG A 71 -9.20 -12.06 -8.59
CA ARG A 71 -10.25 -11.04 -8.60
C ARG A 71 -10.14 -10.09 -7.40
N GLU A 72 -9.60 -10.57 -6.27
CA GLU A 72 -9.36 -9.73 -5.11
C GLU A 72 -8.23 -8.73 -5.39
N TRP A 73 -7.16 -9.17 -6.05
CA TRP A 73 -6.10 -8.29 -6.51
C TRP A 73 -6.63 -7.18 -7.41
N VAL A 74 -7.54 -7.51 -8.34
CA VAL A 74 -8.16 -6.51 -9.22
C VAL A 74 -8.92 -5.48 -8.41
N ARG A 75 -9.71 -5.90 -7.42
CA ARG A 75 -10.50 -5.00 -6.58
C ARG A 75 -9.61 -4.08 -5.74
N VAL A 76 -8.55 -4.64 -5.16
CA VAL A 76 -7.58 -3.85 -4.39
C VAL A 76 -6.94 -2.80 -5.28
N ARG A 77 -6.49 -3.19 -6.47
CA ARG A 77 -5.86 -2.27 -7.40
C ARG A 77 -6.81 -1.17 -7.84
N GLN A 78 -8.06 -1.51 -8.13
CA GLN A 78 -9.08 -0.52 -8.52
C GLN A 78 -9.31 0.50 -7.40
N ALA A 79 -9.41 0.04 -6.16
CA ALA A 79 -9.62 0.91 -5.02
C ALA A 79 -8.42 1.84 -4.80
N MET A 80 -7.21 1.32 -4.87
CA MET A 80 -6.00 2.12 -4.74
C MET A 80 -5.87 3.13 -5.88
N HIS A 81 -6.18 2.71 -7.10
CA HIS A 81 -6.14 3.59 -8.27
C HIS A 81 -7.08 4.80 -8.09
N ARG A 82 -8.26 4.56 -7.54
CA ARG A 82 -9.24 5.63 -7.27
C ARG A 82 -8.72 6.60 -6.22
N VAL A 83 -8.22 6.10 -5.11
CA VAL A 83 -7.70 6.94 -4.02
C VAL A 83 -6.50 7.76 -4.49
N ILE A 84 -5.59 7.14 -5.23
CA ILE A 84 -4.42 7.83 -5.80
C ILE A 84 -4.89 8.89 -6.80
N GLY A 85 -5.88 8.55 -7.64
CA GLY A 85 -6.42 9.48 -8.62
C GLY A 85 -7.06 10.73 -8.00
N ASP A 86 -7.63 10.59 -6.80
CA ASP A 86 -8.29 11.69 -6.09
C ASP A 86 -7.32 12.54 -5.26
N THR A 87 -6.03 12.20 -5.24
CA THR A 87 -5.06 12.86 -4.37
C THR A 87 -4.06 13.64 -5.20
N ALA A 88 -3.99 14.96 -4.99
CA ALA A 88 -3.02 15.83 -5.65
C ALA A 88 -1.70 15.86 -4.86
N GLY A 89 -0.62 16.19 -5.55
CA GLY A 89 0.70 16.32 -4.97
C GLY A 89 1.58 15.13 -5.29
N ARG A 90 2.57 14.90 -4.44
CA ARG A 90 3.51 13.81 -4.60
C ARG A 90 3.08 12.61 -3.77
N ILE A 91 2.97 11.45 -4.41
CA ILE A 91 2.70 10.17 -3.74
C ILE A 91 3.91 9.28 -3.97
N GLU A 92 4.50 8.78 -2.88
CA GLU A 92 5.66 7.89 -2.92
C GLU A 92 5.27 6.49 -2.47
N ALA A 93 5.96 5.50 -3.01
CA ALA A 93 5.85 4.11 -2.57
C ALA A 93 7.18 3.41 -2.74
N THR A 94 7.42 2.36 -1.97
CA THR A 94 8.66 1.59 -2.09
C THR A 94 8.34 0.13 -2.39
N ALA A 95 9.26 -0.54 -3.08
CA ALA A 95 9.13 -1.94 -3.42
C ALA A 95 10.45 -2.65 -3.21
N ALA A 96 10.41 -3.82 -2.54
CA ALA A 96 11.59 -4.59 -2.20
C ALA A 96 11.76 -5.83 -3.08
N PHE A 97 10.81 -6.12 -3.98
CA PHE A 97 10.85 -7.33 -4.81
C PHE A 97 10.10 -7.09 -6.12
N PRO A 98 10.39 -7.89 -7.17
CA PRO A 98 9.86 -7.61 -8.53
C PRO A 98 8.34 -7.54 -8.63
N ALA A 99 7.60 -8.37 -7.92
CA ALA A 99 6.15 -8.35 -7.98
C ALA A 99 5.58 -7.03 -7.43
N ALA A 100 6.20 -6.49 -6.37
CA ALA A 100 5.81 -5.19 -5.83
C ALA A 100 6.11 -4.06 -6.82
N GLU A 101 7.25 -4.12 -7.52
CA GLU A 101 7.57 -3.14 -8.55
C GLU A 101 6.53 -3.16 -9.67
N ARG A 102 6.15 -4.34 -10.14
CA ARG A 102 5.12 -4.48 -11.19
C ARG A 102 3.77 -3.93 -10.71
N PHE A 103 3.43 -4.17 -9.45
CA PHE A 103 2.18 -3.67 -8.89
C PHE A 103 2.15 -2.14 -8.89
N LEU A 104 3.24 -1.50 -8.48
CA LEU A 104 3.33 -0.04 -8.48
C LEU A 104 3.32 0.53 -9.90
N GLU A 105 4.02 -0.10 -10.83
CA GLU A 105 4.01 0.32 -12.24
C GLU A 105 2.60 0.21 -12.81
N GLY A 106 1.87 -0.84 -12.47
CA GLY A 106 0.47 -0.99 -12.87
C GLY A 106 -0.47 0.07 -12.30
N LEU A 107 -0.09 0.69 -11.19
CA LEU A 107 -0.83 1.81 -10.60
C LEU A 107 -0.40 3.17 -11.17
N GLY A 108 0.57 3.19 -12.08
CA GLY A 108 1.02 4.43 -12.72
C GLY A 108 2.19 5.11 -12.02
N PHE A 109 2.83 4.45 -11.06
CA PHE A 109 4.03 4.99 -10.43
C PHE A 109 5.24 4.85 -11.35
N GLU A 110 6.16 5.80 -11.27
CA GLU A 110 7.43 5.78 -11.99
C GLU A 110 8.59 5.57 -11.02
N LYS A 111 9.54 4.73 -11.41
CA LYS A 111 10.72 4.46 -10.59
C LYS A 111 11.66 5.67 -10.62
N GLU A 112 12.06 6.13 -9.44
CA GLU A 112 12.99 7.26 -9.29
C GLU A 112 14.37 6.84 -8.85
N GLY A 113 14.54 5.64 -8.32
CA GLY A 113 15.86 5.18 -7.90
C GLY A 113 15.79 3.96 -7.00
N VAL A 114 16.95 3.60 -6.46
CA VAL A 114 17.08 2.49 -5.52
C VAL A 114 17.70 3.00 -4.23
N MET A 115 17.08 2.68 -3.12
CA MET A 115 17.56 3.01 -1.77
C MET A 115 18.20 1.76 -1.17
N ARG A 116 19.51 1.78 -1.02
CA ARG A 116 20.26 0.62 -0.55
C ARG A 116 20.08 0.45 0.96
N SER A 117 19.90 -0.80 1.39
CA SER A 117 19.75 -1.16 2.80
C SER A 117 18.69 -0.31 3.52
N TYR A 118 17.58 -0.07 2.84
CA TYR A 118 16.56 0.89 3.27
C TYR A 118 15.76 0.39 4.46
N HIS A 119 15.39 -0.89 4.45
CA HIS A 119 14.54 -1.48 5.49
C HIS A 119 14.89 -2.96 5.66
N ASN A 120 15.18 -3.37 6.89
CA ASN A 120 15.56 -4.76 7.23
C ASN A 120 16.71 -5.27 6.36
N GLY A 121 17.69 -4.41 6.07
CA GLY A 121 18.86 -4.78 5.27
C GLY A 121 18.57 -5.01 3.79
N ARG A 122 17.37 -4.73 3.32
CA ARG A 122 16.98 -4.91 1.92
C ARG A 122 16.97 -3.60 1.18
N ASP A 123 17.36 -3.65 -0.10
CA ASP A 123 17.23 -2.51 -1.00
C ASP A 123 15.76 -2.34 -1.37
N HIS A 124 15.32 -1.10 -1.47
CA HIS A 124 13.97 -0.77 -1.95
C HIS A 124 14.06 0.15 -3.14
N ALA A 125 13.27 -0.13 -4.17
CA ALA A 125 13.07 0.82 -5.26
C ALA A 125 12.11 1.91 -4.79
N LEU A 126 12.44 3.17 -5.10
CA LEU A 126 11.56 4.30 -4.81
C LEU A 126 10.74 4.60 -6.06
N TYR A 127 9.43 4.63 -5.88
CA TYR A 127 8.46 4.97 -6.92
C TYR A 127 7.68 6.20 -6.52
N ALA A 128 7.24 6.98 -7.49
CA ALA A 128 6.45 8.17 -7.22
C ALA A 128 5.49 8.50 -8.35
N GLN A 129 4.42 9.22 -7.99
CA GLN A 129 3.56 9.96 -8.92
C GLN A 129 3.47 11.39 -8.44
N VAL A 130 3.51 12.32 -9.38
CA VAL A 130 3.37 13.74 -9.05
C VAL A 130 2.25 14.33 -9.90
N LYS A 131 1.26 14.95 -9.24
CA LYS A 131 0.14 15.62 -9.89
C LYS A 131 0.00 17.04 -9.37
N SER A 132 -0.27 17.94 -10.29
CA SER A 132 -0.48 19.35 -9.95
C SER A 132 -1.84 19.58 -9.33
#